data_c6593f206cb946c78f5a7bf6dc2fe7bf
#
_entry.id   c6593f206cb946c78f5a7bf6dc2fe7bf
#
_cell.length_a   1.000
_cell.length_b   1.000
_cell.length_c   1.000
_cell.angle_alpha   90.00
_cell.angle_beta   90.00
_cell.angle_gamma   90.00
#
_symmetry.space_group_name_H-M   'P 1'
#
loop_
_entity.id
_entity.type
_entity.pdbx_description
1 polymer ?
#
loop_
_entity_poly.entity_id
_entity_poly.type
_entity_poly.pdbx_seq_one_letter_code
_entity_poly.pdbx_strand_id
1 'polypeptide(L)'
;PVMVRLAVENHGAQPLVISEHEVFRNNRILFEIRGEGQERLPELRERKIVEDLDLEHGEKTTLDLDLAEWYPLLAVGRYYITPVLIHNERRYAADSRVIEIVPGIELARLTQVLRAPELIERNFILVYWARGEREDVFLRTQDRPGGDTWTTLALGPIVRVNKPSLQQEGETEIRVTHQASRDVTLVSRIRSDAAGPVVVDQRQIVDAVSSPMVNTLNEALDKAQEKNRRRRRR
;
A
#
# COMPACT_ATOMS: atom_id res chain seq x y z
N PRO A 1 -0.21 3.27 -1.70
CA PRO A 1 -1.19 4.01 -0.91
C PRO A 1 -0.61 5.33 -0.40
N VAL A 2 -1.45 6.36 -0.34
CA VAL A 2 -1.13 7.67 0.25
C VAL A 2 -2.10 7.88 1.40
N MET A 3 -1.75 7.31 2.57
CA MET A 3 -2.60 7.33 3.75
C MET A 3 -2.58 8.71 4.41
N VAL A 4 -3.75 9.28 4.60
CA VAL A 4 -3.94 10.51 5.38
C VAL A 4 -4.90 10.24 6.53
N ARG A 5 -4.64 10.88 7.66
CA ARG A 5 -5.54 10.90 8.81
C ARG A 5 -6.17 12.27 8.92
N LEU A 6 -7.49 12.32 8.72
CA LEU A 6 -8.29 13.53 8.77
C LEU A 6 -9.12 13.55 10.06
N ALA A 7 -8.91 14.57 10.90
CA ALA A 7 -9.77 14.84 12.04
C ALA A 7 -10.86 15.83 11.63
N VAL A 8 -12.12 15.50 11.92
CA VAL A 8 -13.29 16.34 11.68
C VAL A 8 -13.97 16.58 13.02
N GLU A 9 -14.24 17.84 13.34
CA GLU A 9 -14.91 18.25 14.57
C GLU A 9 -16.02 19.25 14.24
N ASN A 10 -17.22 19.07 14.79
CA ASN A 10 -18.34 19.97 14.57
C ASN A 10 -18.42 21.01 15.68
N HIS A 11 -17.99 22.23 15.38
CA HIS A 11 -18.16 23.40 16.25
C HIS A 11 -19.41 24.24 15.92
N GLY A 12 -20.18 23.81 14.92
CA GLY A 12 -21.42 24.48 14.50
C GLY A 12 -22.59 24.18 15.43
N ALA A 13 -23.60 25.03 15.44
CA ALA A 13 -24.83 24.82 16.23
C ALA A 13 -25.76 23.73 15.63
N GLN A 14 -25.52 23.35 14.40
CA GLN A 14 -26.32 22.30 13.70
C GLN A 14 -25.48 21.05 13.46
N PRO A 15 -26.09 19.87 13.36
CA PRO A 15 -25.38 18.65 13.01
C PRO A 15 -24.63 18.76 11.67
N LEU A 16 -23.44 18.20 11.61
CA LEU A 16 -22.66 18.06 10.39
C LEU A 16 -23.00 16.70 9.76
N VAL A 17 -23.84 16.71 8.75
CA VAL A 17 -24.31 15.49 8.07
C VAL A 17 -23.75 15.41 6.67
N ILE A 18 -23.10 14.27 6.35
CA ILE A 18 -22.73 13.85 4.99
C ILE A 18 -23.42 12.53 4.74
N SER A 19 -24.28 12.43 3.75
CA SER A 19 -24.97 11.19 3.38
C SER A 19 -25.40 11.25 1.91
N GLU A 20 -25.79 10.10 1.36
CA GLU A 20 -26.37 10.01 0.02
C GLU A 20 -27.84 10.52 -0.04
N HIS A 21 -28.43 10.84 1.10
CA HIS A 21 -29.79 11.40 1.13
C HIS A 21 -29.87 12.72 0.36
N GLU A 22 -30.96 12.93 -0.37
CA GLU A 22 -31.13 14.02 -1.32
C GLU A 22 -30.89 15.43 -0.71
N VAL A 23 -31.30 15.64 0.54
CA VAL A 23 -31.09 16.89 1.27
C VAL A 23 -29.63 17.21 1.53
N PHE A 24 -28.80 16.18 1.76
CA PHE A 24 -27.38 16.31 2.13
C PHE A 24 -26.43 15.92 1.01
N ARG A 25 -26.93 15.65 -0.21
CA ARG A 25 -26.12 15.18 -1.34
C ARG A 25 -24.96 16.09 -1.69
N ASN A 26 -25.11 17.41 -1.46
CA ASN A 26 -24.06 18.40 -1.73
C ASN A 26 -23.03 18.52 -0.61
N ASN A 27 -23.33 17.96 0.59
CA ASN A 27 -22.39 17.94 1.69
C ASN A 27 -21.34 16.87 1.40
N ARG A 28 -20.07 17.24 1.42
CA ARG A 28 -18.96 16.32 1.13
C ARG A 28 -17.63 16.81 1.65
N ILE A 29 -16.74 15.86 1.89
CA ILE A 29 -15.31 16.13 2.06
C ILE A 29 -14.60 15.82 0.74
N LEU A 30 -13.72 16.72 0.33
CA LEU A 30 -12.84 16.55 -0.82
C LEU A 30 -11.45 17.07 -0.49
N PHE A 31 -10.48 16.77 -1.34
CA PHE A 31 -9.13 17.30 -1.21
C PHE A 31 -8.76 18.11 -2.45
N GLU A 32 -8.31 19.33 -2.25
CA GLU A 32 -7.66 20.09 -3.31
C GLU A 32 -6.18 19.73 -3.30
N ILE A 33 -5.76 18.98 -4.32
CA ILE A 33 -4.39 18.50 -4.45
C ILE A 33 -3.73 19.22 -5.62
N ARG A 34 -2.53 19.79 -5.39
CA ARG A 34 -1.72 20.45 -6.41
C ARG A 34 -0.33 19.85 -6.41
N GLY A 35 0.19 19.54 -7.59
CA GLY A 35 1.59 19.21 -7.80
C GLY A 35 2.50 20.44 -7.78
N GLU A 36 3.81 20.24 -7.94
CA GLU A 36 4.80 21.33 -8.00
C GLU A 36 4.52 22.34 -9.11
N GLY A 37 3.95 21.90 -10.25
CA GLY A 37 3.50 22.77 -11.34
C GLY A 37 2.23 23.57 -11.05
N GLN A 38 1.69 23.49 -9.83
CA GLN A 38 0.44 24.10 -9.37
C GLN A 38 -0.82 23.64 -10.12
N GLU A 39 -0.72 22.65 -10.97
CA GLU A 39 -1.89 22.02 -11.58
C GLU A 39 -2.69 21.27 -10.51
N ARG A 40 -4.01 21.51 -10.52
CA ARG A 40 -4.93 20.79 -9.66
C ARG A 40 -5.15 19.38 -10.20
N LEU A 41 -4.93 18.37 -9.38
CA LEU A 41 -5.23 17.00 -9.74
C LEU A 41 -6.75 16.77 -9.78
N PRO A 42 -7.27 16.12 -10.83
CA PRO A 42 -8.68 15.75 -10.90
C PRO A 42 -9.00 14.61 -9.93
N GLU A 43 -10.24 14.55 -9.48
CA GLU A 43 -10.77 13.37 -8.81
C GLU A 43 -10.95 12.24 -9.82
N LEU A 44 -10.58 11.01 -9.45
CA LEU A 44 -10.71 9.81 -10.29
C LEU A 44 -12.10 9.18 -10.23
N ARG A 45 -12.90 9.54 -9.22
CA ARG A 45 -14.21 8.95 -8.93
C ARG A 45 -15.23 10.03 -8.62
N GLU A 46 -16.46 9.85 -9.07
CA GLU A 46 -17.56 10.80 -8.83
C GLU A 46 -18.22 10.58 -7.45
N ARG A 47 -18.05 9.42 -6.82
CA ARG A 47 -18.64 9.14 -5.51
C ARG A 47 -17.97 9.95 -4.40
N LYS A 48 -18.64 10.10 -3.25
CA LYS A 48 -18.08 10.80 -2.10
C LYS A 48 -16.92 10.00 -1.46
N ILE A 49 -15.88 10.68 -1.01
CA ILE A 49 -14.75 10.08 -0.26
C ILE A 49 -15.23 9.55 1.09
N VAL A 50 -16.21 10.24 1.69
CA VAL A 50 -16.90 9.85 2.91
C VAL A 50 -18.38 9.76 2.57
N GLU A 51 -18.95 8.57 2.68
CA GLU A 51 -20.35 8.30 2.29
C GLU A 51 -21.31 8.68 3.40
N ASP A 52 -20.97 8.33 4.65
CA ASP A 52 -21.78 8.61 5.82
C ASP A 52 -20.95 9.23 6.94
N LEU A 53 -21.40 10.40 7.40
CA LEU A 53 -20.86 11.08 8.57
C LEU A 53 -22.00 11.86 9.23
N ASP A 54 -22.18 11.67 10.53
CA ASP A 54 -23.11 12.44 11.33
C ASP A 54 -22.43 12.83 12.65
N LEU A 55 -22.26 14.13 12.85
CA LEU A 55 -21.59 14.67 14.04
C LEU A 55 -22.45 15.76 14.66
N GLU A 56 -22.89 15.55 15.88
CA GLU A 56 -23.54 16.55 16.69
C GLU A 56 -22.57 17.66 17.13
N HIS A 57 -23.09 18.73 17.72
CA HIS A 57 -22.27 19.82 18.22
C HIS A 57 -21.22 19.32 19.24
N GLY A 58 -19.95 19.66 19.03
CA GLY A 58 -18.81 19.27 19.86
C GLY A 58 -18.31 17.86 19.62
N GLU A 59 -18.96 17.07 18.77
CA GLU A 59 -18.46 15.75 18.39
C GLU A 59 -17.31 15.84 17.39
N LYS A 60 -16.44 14.84 17.47
CA LYS A 60 -15.33 14.68 16.53
C LYS A 60 -15.11 13.23 16.14
N THR A 61 -14.60 13.06 14.95
CA THR A 61 -14.18 11.75 14.43
C THR A 61 -12.84 11.84 13.71
N THR A 62 -12.24 10.70 13.49
CA THR A 62 -10.99 10.57 12.71
C THR A 62 -11.20 9.59 11.60
N LEU A 63 -10.85 9.99 10.39
CA LEU A 63 -10.97 9.20 9.16
C LEU A 63 -9.58 8.87 8.64
N ASP A 64 -9.28 7.60 8.43
CA ASP A 64 -8.07 7.14 7.74
C ASP A 64 -8.44 6.86 6.27
N LEU A 65 -7.85 7.62 5.35
CA LEU A 65 -8.21 7.64 3.94
C LEU A 65 -6.96 7.36 3.08
N ASP A 66 -7.10 6.54 2.05
CA ASP A 66 -6.07 6.39 1.01
C ASP A 66 -6.38 7.33 -0.16
N LEU A 67 -5.66 8.44 -0.24
CA LEU A 67 -5.88 9.42 -1.30
C LEU A 67 -5.52 8.91 -2.70
N ALA A 68 -4.68 7.88 -2.81
CA ALA A 68 -4.33 7.29 -4.10
C ALA A 68 -5.51 6.56 -4.77
N GLU A 69 -6.57 6.24 -4.02
CA GLU A 69 -7.80 5.69 -4.59
C GLU A 69 -8.67 6.74 -5.30
N TRP A 70 -8.46 8.03 -4.97
CA TRP A 70 -9.31 9.14 -5.38
C TRP A 70 -8.61 10.13 -6.30
N TYR A 71 -7.28 10.18 -6.24
CA TYR A 71 -6.47 11.14 -7.00
C TYR A 71 -5.28 10.44 -7.66
N PRO A 72 -4.85 10.88 -8.86
CA PRO A 72 -3.74 10.27 -9.59
C PRO A 72 -2.37 10.67 -8.99
N LEU A 73 -2.13 10.26 -7.73
CA LEU A 73 -0.89 10.50 -6.99
C LEU A 73 0.19 9.47 -7.39
N LEU A 74 0.60 9.47 -8.64
CA LEU A 74 1.49 8.47 -9.23
C LEU A 74 2.88 9.02 -9.57
N ALA A 75 2.97 10.29 -9.92
CA ALA A 75 4.23 10.92 -10.29
C ALA A 75 5.09 11.23 -9.07
N VAL A 76 6.41 11.08 -9.23
CA VAL A 76 7.39 11.54 -8.23
C VAL A 76 7.35 13.05 -8.14
N GLY A 77 7.35 13.60 -6.92
CA GLY A 77 7.30 15.04 -6.69
C GLY A 77 6.60 15.43 -5.40
N ARG A 78 6.47 16.73 -5.18
CA ARG A 78 5.76 17.29 -4.03
C ARG A 78 4.33 17.62 -4.38
N TYR A 79 3.44 17.31 -3.43
CA TYR A 79 2.02 17.58 -3.54
C TYR A 79 1.56 18.37 -2.33
N TYR A 80 0.79 19.42 -2.58
CA TYR A 80 0.12 20.25 -1.59
C TYR A 80 -1.32 19.78 -1.47
N ILE A 81 -1.71 19.29 -0.29
CA ILE A 81 -3.00 18.68 -0.03
C ILE A 81 -3.77 19.57 0.94
N THR A 82 -4.91 20.07 0.51
CA THR A 82 -5.81 20.90 1.31
C THR A 82 -7.13 20.18 1.48
N PRO A 83 -7.47 19.69 2.69
CA PRO A 83 -8.81 19.15 2.97
C PRO A 83 -9.85 20.26 2.88
N VAL A 84 -10.98 19.97 2.25
CA VAL A 84 -12.10 20.91 2.08
C VAL A 84 -13.40 20.20 2.45
N LEU A 85 -14.13 20.77 3.38
CA LEU A 85 -15.52 20.41 3.69
C LEU A 85 -16.46 21.35 2.97
N ILE A 86 -17.42 20.80 2.25
CA ILE A 86 -18.59 21.51 1.74
C ILE A 86 -19.79 21.08 2.59
N HIS A 87 -20.40 22.02 3.31
CA HIS A 87 -21.55 21.78 4.16
C HIS A 87 -22.53 22.94 4.05
N ASN A 88 -23.78 22.65 3.71
CA ASN A 88 -24.83 23.64 3.49
C ASN A 88 -24.37 24.78 2.56
N GLU A 89 -23.80 24.39 1.40
CA GLU A 89 -23.28 25.30 0.35
C GLU A 89 -22.08 26.16 0.79
N ARG A 90 -21.60 26.03 2.02
CA ARG A 90 -20.41 26.71 2.51
C ARG A 90 -19.18 25.82 2.38
N ARG A 91 -18.07 26.48 2.07
CA ARG A 91 -16.78 25.84 1.90
C ARG A 91 -15.89 26.15 3.11
N TYR A 92 -15.37 25.11 3.74
CA TYR A 92 -14.43 25.17 4.86
C TYR A 92 -13.14 24.47 4.44
N ALA A 93 -12.04 25.19 4.35
CA ALA A 93 -10.73 24.64 4.01
C ALA A 93 -9.86 24.57 5.25
N ALA A 94 -9.21 23.44 5.45
CA ALA A 94 -8.19 23.27 6.47
C ALA A 94 -6.81 23.75 5.95
N ASP A 95 -5.81 23.68 6.83
CA ASP A 95 -4.43 23.99 6.46
C ASP A 95 -3.90 22.99 5.42
N SER A 96 -3.20 23.52 4.44
CA SER A 96 -2.53 22.71 3.44
C SER A 96 -1.35 21.95 4.07
N ARG A 97 -1.20 20.67 3.68
CA ARG A 97 -0.08 19.81 4.04
C ARG A 97 0.70 19.40 2.82
N VAL A 98 1.99 19.22 2.98
CA VAL A 98 2.88 18.77 1.90
C VAL A 98 3.20 17.30 2.11
N ILE A 99 3.05 16.53 1.04
CA ILE A 99 3.59 15.18 0.93
C ILE A 99 4.61 15.13 -0.20
N GLU A 100 5.53 14.20 -0.13
CA GLU A 100 6.53 13.96 -1.17
C GLU A 100 6.47 12.50 -1.60
N ILE A 101 6.26 12.29 -2.90
CA ILE A 101 6.35 10.97 -3.52
C ILE A 101 7.75 10.81 -4.07
N VAL A 102 8.47 9.84 -3.54
CA VAL A 102 9.87 9.57 -3.91
C VAL A 102 9.96 8.32 -4.79
N PRO A 103 10.98 8.22 -5.67
CA PRO A 103 11.09 7.09 -6.60
C PRO A 103 11.39 5.76 -5.89
N GLY A 104 11.95 5.79 -4.68
CA GLY A 104 12.52 4.63 -4.01
C GLY A 104 13.82 4.15 -4.67
N ILE A 105 14.41 3.07 -4.15
CA ILE A 105 15.60 2.42 -4.71
C ILE A 105 15.16 1.17 -5.46
N GLU A 106 15.51 1.08 -6.75
CA GLU A 106 15.20 -0.10 -7.57
C GLU A 106 16.00 -1.32 -7.09
N LEU A 107 15.29 -2.41 -6.77
CA LEU A 107 15.88 -3.69 -6.37
C LEU A 107 15.89 -4.71 -7.50
N ALA A 108 14.82 -4.72 -8.32
CA ALA A 108 14.66 -5.61 -9.45
C ALA A 108 13.70 -5.02 -10.48
N ARG A 109 13.84 -5.44 -11.73
CA ARG A 109 12.94 -5.08 -12.84
C ARG A 109 12.60 -6.31 -13.67
N LEU A 110 11.36 -6.34 -14.15
CA LEU A 110 10.83 -7.34 -15.06
C LEU A 110 9.95 -6.65 -16.09
N THR A 111 10.04 -7.05 -17.34
CA THR A 111 9.15 -6.59 -18.42
C THR A 111 8.25 -7.74 -18.85
N GLN A 112 6.95 -7.50 -18.84
CA GLN A 112 5.93 -8.40 -19.36
C GLN A 112 5.35 -7.80 -20.65
N VAL A 113 5.12 -8.63 -21.65
CA VAL A 113 4.44 -8.24 -22.87
C VAL A 113 3.03 -8.82 -22.84
N LEU A 114 2.02 -7.95 -22.76
CA LEU A 114 0.62 -8.32 -22.79
C LEU A 114 0.10 -8.22 -24.22
N ARG A 115 -0.53 -9.30 -24.70
CA ARG A 115 -1.23 -9.35 -25.98
C ARG A 115 -2.70 -8.99 -25.74
N ALA A 116 -2.95 -7.70 -25.49
CA ALA A 116 -4.29 -7.11 -25.51
C ALA A 116 -4.61 -6.63 -26.95
N PRO A 117 -5.72 -5.96 -27.26
CA PRO A 117 -5.98 -5.43 -28.61
C PRO A 117 -4.79 -4.66 -29.18
N GLU A 118 -4.03 -3.98 -28.33
CA GLU A 118 -2.75 -3.35 -28.62
C GLU A 118 -1.65 -4.00 -27.77
N LEU A 119 -0.44 -4.08 -28.31
CA LEU A 119 0.70 -4.64 -27.61
C LEU A 119 1.11 -3.66 -26.47
N ILE A 120 1.02 -4.13 -25.22
CA ILE A 120 1.40 -3.37 -24.05
C ILE A 120 2.66 -3.98 -23.45
N GLU A 121 3.73 -3.20 -23.34
CA GLU A 121 4.89 -3.53 -22.51
C GLU A 121 4.67 -3.00 -21.10
N ARG A 122 4.49 -3.89 -20.13
CA ARG A 122 4.37 -3.55 -18.73
C ARG A 122 5.67 -3.82 -17.98
N ASN A 123 6.26 -2.77 -17.43
CA ASN A 123 7.43 -2.88 -16.58
C ASN A 123 7.00 -3.00 -15.12
N PHE A 124 7.47 -4.04 -14.45
CA PHE A 124 7.39 -4.22 -13.01
C PHE A 124 8.72 -3.82 -12.41
N ILE A 125 8.69 -2.88 -11.48
CA ILE A 125 9.87 -2.35 -10.80
C ILE A 125 9.68 -2.56 -9.31
N LEU A 126 10.47 -3.46 -8.74
CA LEU A 126 10.50 -3.68 -7.31
C LEU A 126 11.34 -2.59 -6.67
N VAL A 127 10.75 -1.78 -5.82
CA VAL A 127 11.42 -0.64 -5.18
C VAL A 127 11.44 -0.77 -3.67
N TYR A 128 12.57 -0.40 -3.09
CA TYR A 128 12.79 -0.27 -1.67
C TYR A 128 12.63 1.17 -1.24
N TRP A 129 12.01 1.38 -0.08
CA TRP A 129 11.88 2.68 0.54
C TRP A 129 12.10 2.55 2.04
N ALA A 130 12.80 3.51 2.62
CA ALA A 130 13.07 3.58 4.05
C ALA A 130 12.78 4.97 4.60
N ARG A 131 12.21 5.02 5.80
CA ARG A 131 12.05 6.25 6.58
C ARG A 131 12.12 5.94 8.07
N GLY A 132 13.17 6.45 8.73
CA GLY A 132 13.46 6.09 10.11
C GLY A 132 13.76 4.59 10.23
N GLU A 133 13.07 3.91 11.13
CA GLU A 133 13.20 2.46 11.35
C GLU A 133 12.31 1.61 10.43
N ARG A 134 11.48 2.25 9.61
CA ARG A 134 10.57 1.56 8.70
C ARG A 134 11.22 1.37 7.35
N GLU A 135 11.31 0.12 6.92
CA GLU A 135 11.77 -0.29 5.60
C GLU A 135 10.67 -1.11 4.92
N ASP A 136 10.21 -0.66 3.75
CA ASP A 136 9.14 -1.32 3.01
C ASP A 136 9.56 -1.56 1.55
N VAL A 137 8.94 -2.57 0.95
CA VAL A 137 9.08 -2.87 -0.47
C VAL A 137 7.75 -2.64 -1.19
N PHE A 138 7.84 -2.06 -2.37
CA PHE A 138 6.71 -1.76 -3.24
C PHE A 138 6.97 -2.33 -4.64
N LEU A 139 5.90 -2.72 -5.33
CA LEU A 139 5.93 -3.04 -6.74
C LEU A 139 5.27 -1.92 -7.52
N ARG A 140 6.06 -1.17 -8.27
CA ARG A 140 5.59 -0.12 -9.19
C ARG A 140 5.45 -0.71 -10.58
N THR A 141 4.37 -0.36 -11.27
CA THR A 141 4.12 -0.78 -12.65
C THR A 141 4.04 0.43 -13.58
N GLN A 142 4.64 0.29 -14.75
CA GLN A 142 4.67 1.32 -15.79
C GLN A 142 4.40 0.67 -17.14
N ASP A 143 3.44 1.20 -17.90
CA ASP A 143 3.14 0.71 -19.23
C ASP A 143 3.80 1.57 -20.30
N ARG A 144 4.19 0.95 -21.42
CA ARG A 144 4.72 1.62 -22.61
C ARG A 144 3.79 1.40 -23.80
N PRO A 145 3.66 2.39 -24.70
CA PRO A 145 4.28 3.71 -24.68
C PRO A 145 3.62 4.61 -23.63
N GLY A 146 4.36 5.56 -23.07
CA GLY A 146 3.90 6.53 -22.07
C GLY A 146 4.85 6.63 -20.91
N GLY A 147 5.27 5.49 -20.33
CA GLY A 147 6.21 5.43 -19.20
C GLY A 147 5.64 5.92 -17.87
N ASP A 148 4.36 6.33 -17.86
CA ASP A 148 3.68 6.77 -16.65
C ASP A 148 3.49 5.60 -15.68
N THR A 149 3.58 5.91 -14.39
CA THR A 149 3.29 4.91 -13.35
C THR A 149 1.80 4.60 -13.36
N TRP A 150 1.42 3.37 -13.65
CA TRP A 150 0.03 2.96 -13.58
C TRP A 150 -0.41 2.75 -12.13
N THR A 151 0.37 1.98 -11.36
CA THR A 151 0.05 1.71 -9.97
C THR A 151 1.30 1.40 -9.16
N THR A 152 1.17 1.53 -7.84
CA THR A 152 2.18 1.13 -6.87
C THR A 152 1.51 0.26 -5.80
N LEU A 153 1.90 -1.00 -5.73
CA LEU A 153 1.39 -1.98 -4.77
C LEU A 153 2.34 -2.07 -3.58
N ALA A 154 1.82 -1.89 -2.37
CA ALA A 154 2.59 -2.12 -1.15
C ALA A 154 2.70 -3.63 -0.90
N LEU A 155 3.90 -4.15 -0.77
CA LEU A 155 4.15 -5.57 -0.51
C LEU A 155 4.54 -5.86 0.95
N GLY A 156 4.78 -4.83 1.74
CA GLY A 156 5.06 -4.93 3.16
C GLY A 156 6.51 -4.66 3.55
N PRO A 157 6.87 -4.97 4.81
CA PRO A 157 8.20 -4.70 5.33
C PRO A 157 9.27 -5.57 4.66
N ILE A 158 10.51 -5.09 4.67
CA ILE A 158 11.66 -5.82 4.12
C ILE A 158 12.88 -5.70 5.04
N VAL A 159 13.60 -6.82 5.20
CA VAL A 159 14.96 -6.83 5.72
C VAL A 159 15.92 -7.22 4.59
N ARG A 160 17.04 -6.51 4.48
CA ARG A 160 17.98 -6.65 3.36
C ARG A 160 19.04 -7.74 3.59
N VAL A 161 18.61 -8.90 4.14
CA VAL A 161 19.51 -10.04 4.33
C VAL A 161 19.63 -10.83 3.02
N ASN A 162 18.49 -11.12 2.38
CA ASN A 162 18.43 -11.81 1.11
C ASN A 162 17.96 -10.88 0.00
N LYS A 163 18.51 -11.06 -1.22
CA LYS A 163 18.05 -10.32 -2.39
C LYS A 163 16.62 -10.73 -2.73
N PRO A 164 15.68 -9.79 -2.82
CA PRO A 164 14.32 -10.11 -3.25
C PRO A 164 14.31 -10.58 -4.70
N SER A 165 13.35 -11.44 -5.04
CA SER A 165 13.15 -11.93 -6.40
C SER A 165 11.84 -11.43 -7.00
N LEU A 166 11.88 -11.17 -8.30
CA LEU A 166 10.76 -10.77 -9.13
C LEU A 166 10.76 -11.67 -10.35
N GLN A 167 9.72 -12.49 -10.52
CA GLN A 167 9.65 -13.53 -11.54
C GLN A 167 8.28 -13.55 -12.20
N GLN A 168 8.24 -13.84 -13.50
CA GLN A 168 7.00 -14.10 -14.21
C GLN A 168 6.67 -15.58 -14.12
N GLU A 169 5.44 -15.91 -13.73
CA GLU A 169 4.89 -17.26 -13.69
C GLU A 169 3.70 -17.36 -14.68
N GLY A 170 3.97 -17.91 -15.86
CA GLY A 170 2.96 -17.95 -16.93
C GLY A 170 2.78 -16.60 -17.64
N GLU A 171 1.63 -16.42 -18.29
CA GLU A 171 1.38 -15.23 -19.13
C GLU A 171 0.92 -14.01 -18.32
N THR A 172 0.18 -14.22 -17.22
CA THR A 172 -0.51 -13.15 -16.48
C THR A 172 -0.14 -13.10 -14.99
N GLU A 173 0.78 -13.95 -14.53
CA GLU A 173 1.15 -14.00 -13.11
C GLU A 173 2.59 -13.55 -12.90
N ILE A 174 2.75 -12.70 -11.89
CA ILE A 174 4.03 -12.22 -11.40
C ILE A 174 4.16 -12.65 -9.94
N ARG A 175 5.30 -13.24 -9.59
CA ARG A 175 5.65 -13.59 -8.22
C ARG A 175 6.75 -12.69 -7.69
N VAL A 176 6.52 -12.13 -6.51
CA VAL A 176 7.54 -11.41 -5.73
C VAL A 176 7.81 -12.18 -4.46
N THR A 177 9.09 -12.43 -4.18
CA THR A 177 9.53 -13.05 -2.91
C THR A 177 10.53 -12.13 -2.25
N HIS A 178 10.28 -11.78 -0.98
CA HIS A 178 11.18 -10.96 -0.20
C HIS A 178 11.13 -11.35 1.28
N GLN A 179 12.20 -11.08 2.00
CA GLN A 179 12.29 -11.35 3.43
C GLN A 179 11.74 -10.18 4.22
N ALA A 180 10.66 -10.42 4.99
CA ALA A 180 9.98 -9.39 5.78
C ALA A 180 10.59 -9.21 7.18
N SER A 181 11.17 -10.30 7.74
CA SER A 181 11.94 -10.29 8.98
C SER A 181 13.02 -11.36 8.90
N ARG A 182 13.80 -11.52 9.96
CA ARG A 182 14.86 -12.54 10.01
C ARG A 182 14.37 -13.96 9.66
N ASP A 183 13.16 -14.30 10.10
CA ASP A 183 12.59 -15.64 10.00
C ASP A 183 11.31 -15.72 9.17
N VAL A 184 10.94 -14.61 8.48
CA VAL A 184 9.70 -14.53 7.70
C VAL A 184 9.99 -14.08 6.28
N THR A 185 9.63 -14.92 5.33
CA THR A 185 9.62 -14.60 3.90
C THR A 185 8.18 -14.37 3.43
N LEU A 186 7.94 -13.28 2.73
CA LEU A 186 6.68 -12.98 2.06
C LEU A 186 6.76 -13.39 0.59
N VAL A 187 5.74 -14.10 0.13
CA VAL A 187 5.53 -14.46 -1.28
C VAL A 187 4.22 -13.83 -1.73
N SER A 188 4.31 -12.84 -2.60
CA SER A 188 3.17 -12.15 -3.20
C SER A 188 2.94 -12.64 -4.62
N ARG A 189 1.72 -13.02 -4.96
CA ARG A 189 1.28 -13.34 -6.32
C ARG A 189 0.43 -12.20 -6.84
N ILE A 190 0.82 -11.69 -7.99
CA ILE A 190 0.19 -10.55 -8.65
C ILE A 190 -0.35 -11.05 -10.00
N ARG A 191 -1.66 -10.92 -10.20
CA ARG A 191 -2.25 -11.08 -11.52
C ARG A 191 -2.08 -9.78 -12.28
N SER A 192 -1.61 -9.87 -13.52
CA SER A 192 -1.43 -8.74 -14.43
C SER A 192 -2.09 -9.03 -15.76
N ASP A 193 -3.17 -8.35 -16.02
CA ASP A 193 -3.93 -8.41 -17.26
C ASP A 193 -4.17 -6.99 -17.81
N ALA A 194 -5.00 -6.85 -18.84
CA ALA A 194 -5.34 -5.57 -19.45
C ALA A 194 -6.01 -4.58 -18.47
N ALA A 195 -6.69 -5.09 -17.43
CA ALA A 195 -7.34 -4.27 -16.40
C ALA A 195 -6.37 -3.75 -15.34
N GLY A 196 -5.11 -4.20 -15.37
CA GLY A 196 -4.05 -3.78 -14.46
C GLY A 196 -3.55 -4.88 -13.51
N PRO A 197 -2.49 -4.59 -12.76
CA PRO A 197 -1.93 -5.51 -11.79
C PRO A 197 -2.69 -5.46 -10.46
N VAL A 198 -3.01 -6.64 -9.91
CA VAL A 198 -3.69 -6.80 -8.63
C VAL A 198 -3.01 -7.89 -7.81
N VAL A 199 -2.75 -7.63 -6.53
CA VAL A 199 -2.29 -8.68 -5.59
C VAL A 199 -3.46 -9.65 -5.36
N VAL A 200 -3.29 -10.90 -5.78
CA VAL A 200 -4.33 -11.94 -5.63
C VAL A 200 -4.08 -12.83 -4.42
N ASP A 201 -2.83 -12.94 -3.98
CA ASP A 201 -2.46 -13.75 -2.82
C ASP A 201 -1.16 -13.23 -2.21
N GLN A 202 -1.05 -13.28 -0.89
CA GLN A 202 0.20 -13.02 -0.18
C GLN A 202 0.32 -14.00 0.98
N ARG A 203 1.40 -14.78 0.98
CA ARG A 203 1.67 -15.82 1.97
C ARG A 203 2.94 -15.52 2.75
N GLN A 204 2.91 -15.89 4.01
CA GLN A 204 4.07 -15.88 4.89
C GLN A 204 4.66 -17.29 4.95
N ILE A 205 5.95 -17.41 4.69
CA ILE A 205 6.73 -18.61 4.92
C ILE A 205 7.62 -18.32 6.14
N VAL A 206 7.43 -19.08 7.21
CA VAL A 206 8.25 -18.97 8.41
C VAL A 206 9.33 -20.04 8.35
N ASP A 207 10.60 -19.62 8.36
CA ASP A 207 11.73 -20.54 8.41
C ASP A 207 11.83 -21.16 9.81
N ALA A 208 11.30 -22.37 9.96
CA ALA A 208 11.29 -23.10 11.23
C ALA A 208 12.69 -23.42 11.79
N VAL A 209 13.74 -23.21 10.99
CA VAL A 209 15.13 -23.57 11.33
C VAL A 209 15.84 -22.49 12.16
N SER A 210 15.33 -21.28 12.21
CA SER A 210 15.98 -20.15 12.90
C SER A 210 15.48 -19.88 14.32
N SER A 211 14.53 -20.66 14.82
CA SER A 211 14.09 -20.50 16.21
C SER A 211 15.12 -21.12 17.17
N PRO A 212 15.79 -20.33 18.03
CA PRO A 212 16.76 -20.87 19.00
C PRO A 212 16.16 -21.97 19.88
N MET A 213 14.85 -21.95 20.10
CA MET A 213 14.11 -23.00 20.83
C MET A 213 14.09 -24.34 20.11
N VAL A 214 13.97 -24.37 18.77
CA VAL A 214 13.91 -25.61 17.98
C VAL A 214 15.28 -26.28 17.98
N ASN A 215 16.35 -25.52 17.84
CA ASN A 215 17.72 -26.07 17.93
C ASN A 215 18.02 -26.62 19.30
N THR A 216 17.62 -25.95 20.37
CA THR A 216 17.80 -26.43 21.75
C THR A 216 16.98 -27.71 22.02
N LEU A 217 15.78 -27.81 21.46
CA LEU A 217 14.93 -29.00 21.60
C LEU A 217 15.48 -30.19 20.80
N ASN A 218 15.97 -29.98 19.60
CA ASN A 218 16.59 -31.03 18.78
C ASN A 218 17.88 -31.51 19.39
N GLU A 219 18.74 -30.63 19.89
CA GLU A 219 19.94 -31.00 20.62
C GLU A 219 19.63 -31.79 21.92
N ALA A 220 18.56 -31.41 22.64
CA ALA A 220 18.13 -32.12 23.84
C ALA A 220 17.58 -33.52 23.52
N LEU A 221 16.83 -33.64 22.42
CA LEU A 221 16.32 -34.93 21.93
C LEU A 221 17.44 -35.87 21.47
N ASP A 222 18.42 -35.35 20.72
CA ASP A 222 19.57 -36.13 20.26
C ASP A 222 20.43 -36.62 21.44
N LYS A 223 20.69 -35.79 22.45
CA LYS A 223 21.38 -36.17 23.69
C LYS A 223 20.60 -37.22 24.48
N ALA A 224 19.26 -37.12 24.53
CA ALA A 224 18.42 -38.10 25.20
C ALA A 224 18.41 -39.44 24.47
N GLN A 225 18.39 -39.46 23.13
CA GLN A 225 18.46 -40.68 22.34
C GLN A 225 19.82 -41.36 22.44
N GLU A 226 20.89 -40.60 22.45
CA GLU A 226 22.24 -41.15 22.61
C GLU A 226 22.46 -41.78 23.99
N LYS A 227 21.91 -41.12 25.05
CA LYS A 227 21.95 -41.68 26.43
C LYS A 227 21.16 -42.99 26.54
N ASN A 228 20.02 -43.12 25.85
CA ASN A 228 19.24 -44.36 25.83
C ASN A 228 19.94 -45.48 25.02
N ARG A 229 20.63 -45.15 23.92
CA ARG A 229 21.44 -46.13 23.16
C ARG A 229 22.60 -46.67 23.99
N ARG A 230 23.28 -45.87 24.79
CA ARG A 230 24.37 -46.28 25.67
C ARG A 230 23.85 -47.14 26.81
N ARG A 231 22.63 -46.92 27.34
CA ARG A 231 22.02 -47.78 28.39
C ARG A 231 21.57 -49.15 27.88
N ARG A 232 21.26 -49.32 26.62
CA ARG A 232 20.86 -50.60 26.01
C ARG A 232 22.07 -51.47 25.58
N ARG A 233 23.28 -50.94 25.62
CA ARG A 233 24.51 -51.64 25.27
C ARG A 233 25.32 -52.10 26.50
N ARG A 234 24.83 -51.87 27.69
CA ARG A 234 25.32 -52.44 28.97
C ARG A 234 24.29 -53.44 29.50
#